data_74e45498465dfafa295b4673f564b57d
#
_entry.id   74e45498465dfafa295b4673f564b57d
#
_cell.length_a   1.000
_cell.length_b   1.000
_cell.length_c   1.000
_cell.angle_alpha   90.00
_cell.angle_beta   90.00
_cell.angle_gamma   90.00
#
_symmetry.space_group_name_H-M   'P 1'
#
loop_
_entity.id
_entity.type
_entity.pdbx_description
1 polymer ?
#
loop_
_entity_poly.entity_id
_entity_poly.type
_entity_poly.pdbx_seq_one_letter_code
_entity_poly.pdbx_strand_id
1 'polypeptide(L)'
;IQRSKLANIRVMNLSLGAASTDSFLIDPLARAARSAVAAGIVVVASAGNAGKDESGREVYGAISSPGHEPSVITVGADNMVGTADRADDLITSFSSRGPTRGSFTFASGNRWTDNLIKPDLVAPGNKVLTASAADSGGIPNLLASTYPVLTQVSGAAQAQGQVLMTLSGTSVAAPAVAGAAAVLLQANPGLTPPLIKAMLQ
;
A
#
# COMPACT_ATOMS: atom_id res chain seq x y z
N ILE A 1 14.93 -10.88 -1.94
CA ILE A 1 14.77 -12.25 -2.46
C ILE A 1 15.99 -13.13 -2.09
N GLN A 2 17.23 -12.72 -2.41
CA GLN A 2 18.42 -13.52 -2.13
C GLN A 2 18.56 -13.99 -0.67
N ARG A 3 18.17 -13.16 0.29
CA ARG A 3 18.23 -13.46 1.74
C ARG A 3 16.89 -13.89 2.34
N SER A 4 15.83 -13.97 1.56
CA SER A 4 14.50 -14.28 2.08
C SER A 4 14.43 -15.63 2.79
N LYS A 5 15.10 -16.65 2.26
CA LYS A 5 15.16 -17.98 2.87
C LYS A 5 15.93 -17.99 4.19
N LEU A 6 17.03 -17.22 4.27
CA LEU A 6 17.85 -17.14 5.49
C LEU A 6 17.12 -16.39 6.61
N ALA A 7 16.38 -15.35 6.26
CA ALA A 7 15.62 -14.51 7.21
C ALA A 7 14.15 -14.94 7.35
N ASN A 8 13.72 -16.01 6.67
CA ASN A 8 12.33 -16.49 6.61
C ASN A 8 11.31 -15.37 6.29
N ILE A 9 11.64 -14.51 5.32
CA ILE A 9 10.76 -13.42 4.91
C ILE A 9 9.59 -14.02 4.12
N ARG A 10 8.37 -13.88 4.63
CA ARG A 10 7.14 -14.42 4.05
C ARG A 10 6.22 -13.31 3.52
N VAL A 11 6.30 -12.11 4.09
CA VAL A 11 5.48 -10.95 3.69
C VAL A 11 6.39 -9.76 3.46
N MET A 12 6.12 -9.00 2.41
CA MET A 12 6.80 -7.76 2.06
C MET A 12 5.76 -6.64 1.89
N ASN A 13 5.87 -5.59 2.70
CA ASN A 13 5.07 -4.40 2.56
C ASN A 13 5.83 -3.32 1.78
N LEU A 14 5.22 -2.80 0.73
CA LEU A 14 5.75 -1.74 -0.14
C LEU A 14 4.85 -0.51 -0.04
N SER A 15 4.97 0.23 1.08
CA SER A 15 4.31 1.54 1.27
C SER A 15 5.02 2.63 0.47
N LEU A 16 5.31 2.35 -0.78
CA LEU A 16 5.99 3.22 -1.73
C LEU A 16 5.37 3.05 -3.12
N GLY A 17 5.60 4.02 -3.98
CA GLY A 17 5.16 3.92 -5.36
C GLY A 17 5.69 5.06 -6.21
N ALA A 18 5.73 4.82 -7.51
CA ALA A 18 6.05 5.81 -8.52
C ALA A 18 4.97 5.83 -9.60
N ALA A 19 4.70 7.00 -10.15
CA ALA A 19 3.89 7.08 -11.37
C ALA A 19 4.61 6.34 -12.49
N SER A 20 3.88 5.48 -13.19
CA SER A 20 4.42 4.72 -14.31
C SER A 20 3.40 4.65 -15.44
N THR A 21 3.89 4.86 -16.66
CA THR A 21 3.13 4.64 -17.90
C THR A 21 3.51 3.32 -18.57
N ASP A 22 4.50 2.63 -18.01
CA ASP A 22 4.94 1.34 -18.51
C ASP A 22 3.98 0.22 -18.08
N SER A 23 3.78 -0.75 -18.96
CA SER A 23 3.07 -1.97 -18.61
C SER A 23 3.80 -2.70 -17.47
N PHE A 24 3.02 -3.35 -16.58
CA PHE A 24 3.58 -4.22 -15.55
C PHE A 24 4.53 -5.30 -16.13
N LEU A 25 4.42 -5.59 -17.41
CA LEU A 25 5.30 -6.55 -18.10
C LEU A 25 6.74 -6.06 -18.22
N ILE A 26 6.95 -4.74 -18.36
CA ILE A 26 8.25 -4.13 -18.60
C ILE A 26 8.73 -3.23 -17.45
N ASP A 27 7.81 -2.74 -16.62
CA ASP A 27 8.14 -1.88 -15.46
C ASP A 27 9.12 -2.60 -14.51
N PRO A 28 10.28 -2.01 -14.21
CA PRO A 28 11.31 -2.69 -13.42
C PRO A 28 10.87 -3.03 -12.00
N LEU A 29 10.09 -2.13 -11.36
CA LEU A 29 9.64 -2.33 -9.98
C LEU A 29 8.54 -3.39 -9.91
N ALA A 30 7.61 -3.40 -10.87
CA ALA A 30 6.60 -4.46 -11.01
C ALA A 30 7.25 -5.83 -11.24
N ARG A 31 8.27 -5.90 -12.11
CA ARG A 31 9.03 -7.13 -12.36
C ARG A 31 9.75 -7.63 -11.12
N ALA A 32 10.35 -6.74 -10.35
CA ALA A 32 11.00 -7.10 -9.08
C ALA A 32 9.98 -7.63 -8.05
N ALA A 33 8.82 -6.98 -7.93
CA ALA A 33 7.73 -7.43 -7.07
C ALA A 33 7.19 -8.81 -7.49
N ARG A 34 6.98 -9.02 -8.79
CA ARG A 34 6.60 -10.33 -9.34
C ARG A 34 7.61 -11.42 -8.99
N SER A 35 8.91 -11.12 -9.12
CA SER A 35 9.97 -12.06 -8.76
C SER A 35 9.95 -12.40 -7.27
N ALA A 36 9.57 -11.48 -6.40
CA ALA A 36 9.39 -11.76 -4.97
C ALA A 36 8.19 -12.68 -4.74
N VAL A 37 7.06 -12.44 -5.42
CA VAL A 37 5.88 -13.33 -5.35
C VAL A 37 6.22 -14.72 -5.85
N ALA A 38 6.93 -14.85 -6.97
CA ALA A 38 7.38 -16.13 -7.50
C ALA A 38 8.35 -16.88 -6.55
N ALA A 39 9.07 -16.15 -5.69
CA ALA A 39 9.90 -16.73 -4.63
C ALA A 39 9.11 -17.13 -3.36
N GLY A 40 7.77 -17.02 -3.35
CA GLY A 40 6.90 -17.41 -2.26
C GLY A 40 6.65 -16.29 -1.22
N ILE A 41 6.98 -15.05 -1.53
CA ILE A 41 6.76 -13.90 -0.65
C ILE A 41 5.42 -13.24 -1.02
N VAL A 42 4.53 -13.05 -0.04
CA VAL A 42 3.34 -12.22 -0.21
C VAL A 42 3.78 -10.77 -0.32
N VAL A 43 3.51 -10.12 -1.45
CA VAL A 43 3.85 -8.72 -1.66
C VAL A 43 2.58 -7.89 -1.59
N VAL A 44 2.57 -6.91 -0.69
CA VAL A 44 1.49 -5.93 -0.51
C VAL A 44 2.02 -4.56 -0.89
N ALA A 45 1.31 -3.83 -1.73
CA ALA A 45 1.72 -2.50 -2.16
C ALA A 45 0.58 -1.49 -2.03
N SER A 46 0.94 -0.24 -1.76
CA SER A 46 -0.01 0.87 -1.78
C SER A 46 -0.48 1.18 -3.21
N ALA A 47 -1.76 1.54 -3.36
CA ALA A 47 -2.34 1.90 -4.67
C ALA A 47 -1.83 3.26 -5.19
N GLY A 48 -1.40 4.15 -4.29
CA GLY A 48 -1.07 5.53 -4.59
C GLY A 48 -2.13 6.51 -4.07
N ASN A 49 -1.78 7.79 -4.03
CA ASN A 49 -2.62 8.85 -3.44
C ASN A 49 -3.02 9.92 -4.47
N ALA A 50 -3.18 9.51 -5.74
CA ALA A 50 -3.53 10.38 -6.85
C ALA A 50 -5.00 10.20 -7.29
N GLY A 51 -5.93 9.99 -6.35
CA GLY A 51 -7.35 9.82 -6.63
C GLY A 51 -8.08 11.09 -7.06
N LYS A 52 -7.45 12.27 -6.85
CA LYS A 52 -7.95 13.59 -7.33
C LYS A 52 -6.83 14.40 -7.94
N ASP A 53 -7.19 15.23 -8.92
CA ASP A 53 -6.29 16.25 -9.47
C ASP A 53 -6.30 17.54 -8.61
N GLU A 54 -5.48 18.51 -9.01
CA GLU A 54 -5.37 19.82 -8.35
C GLU A 54 -6.68 20.61 -8.33
N SER A 55 -7.60 20.31 -9.26
CA SER A 55 -8.93 20.92 -9.34
C SER A 55 -9.97 20.17 -8.49
N GLY A 56 -9.57 19.10 -7.77
CA GLY A 56 -10.45 18.27 -6.96
C GLY A 56 -11.29 17.26 -7.76
N ARG A 57 -11.06 17.11 -9.06
CA ARG A 57 -11.77 16.14 -9.92
C ARG A 57 -11.19 14.76 -9.72
N GLU A 58 -12.04 13.73 -9.78
CA GLU A 58 -11.62 12.34 -9.68
C GLU A 58 -10.71 11.93 -10.82
N VAL A 59 -9.63 11.22 -10.47
CA VAL A 59 -8.65 10.69 -11.42
C VAL A 59 -8.74 9.17 -11.43
N TYR A 60 -8.90 8.60 -12.61
CA TYR A 60 -8.87 7.17 -12.86
C TYR A 60 -7.59 6.78 -13.61
N GLY A 61 -7.14 5.55 -13.41
CA GLY A 61 -5.93 5.06 -14.06
C GLY A 61 -4.64 5.47 -13.36
N ALA A 62 -4.71 5.91 -12.10
CA ALA A 62 -3.60 6.46 -11.35
C ALA A 62 -2.98 5.46 -10.34
N ILE A 63 -3.15 4.16 -10.57
CA ILE A 63 -2.48 3.13 -9.76
C ILE A 63 -0.96 3.24 -9.99
N SER A 64 -0.22 3.43 -8.90
CA SER A 64 1.25 3.55 -8.96
C SER A 64 1.94 2.19 -9.09
N SER A 65 3.14 2.17 -9.69
CA SER A 65 4.04 1.01 -9.65
C SER A 65 4.59 0.85 -8.22
N PRO A 66 4.69 -0.40 -7.66
CA PRO A 66 4.40 -1.69 -8.28
C PRO A 66 2.95 -2.16 -8.12
N GLY A 67 2.04 -1.34 -7.61
CA GLY A 67 0.63 -1.71 -7.38
C GLY A 67 -0.14 -2.17 -8.63
N HIS A 68 0.33 -1.82 -9.83
CA HIS A 68 -0.28 -2.29 -11.09
C HIS A 68 0.14 -3.73 -11.47
N GLU A 69 1.04 -4.37 -10.73
CA GLU A 69 1.43 -5.76 -10.96
C GLU A 69 0.31 -6.72 -10.53
N PRO A 70 -0.17 -7.64 -11.41
CA PRO A 70 -1.30 -8.53 -11.11
C PRO A 70 -1.11 -9.43 -9.90
N SER A 71 0.09 -9.92 -9.64
CA SER A 71 0.38 -10.84 -8.54
C SER A 71 0.56 -10.16 -7.18
N VAL A 72 0.71 -8.84 -7.15
CA VAL A 72 0.81 -8.02 -5.94
C VAL A 72 -0.58 -7.77 -5.36
N ILE A 73 -0.71 -7.75 -4.05
CA ILE A 73 -1.91 -7.29 -3.36
C ILE A 73 -1.85 -5.77 -3.27
N THR A 74 -2.68 -5.09 -4.04
CA THR A 74 -2.70 -3.62 -4.12
C THR A 74 -3.80 -3.07 -3.24
N VAL A 75 -3.43 -2.17 -2.33
CA VAL A 75 -4.32 -1.69 -1.27
C VAL A 75 -4.65 -0.21 -1.47
N GLY A 76 -5.93 0.06 -1.63
CA GLY A 76 -6.51 1.40 -1.52
C GLY A 76 -6.76 1.80 -0.07
N ALA A 77 -7.22 3.03 0.15
CA ALA A 77 -7.50 3.55 1.47
C ALA A 77 -8.98 3.84 1.66
N ASP A 78 -9.55 3.38 2.77
CA ASP A 78 -10.86 3.79 3.25
C ASP A 78 -10.76 4.77 4.44
N ASN A 79 -11.92 5.35 4.76
CA ASN A 79 -12.17 6.18 5.93
C ASN A 79 -13.25 5.51 6.77
N MET A 80 -12.89 5.01 7.93
CA MET A 80 -13.79 4.37 8.88
C MET A 80 -14.77 5.34 9.57
N VAL A 81 -14.75 6.62 9.23
CA VAL A 81 -15.62 7.69 9.78
C VAL A 81 -15.61 7.77 11.32
N GLY A 82 -14.68 7.09 11.96
CA GLY A 82 -14.55 7.02 13.43
C GLY A 82 -15.46 5.99 14.09
N THR A 83 -16.06 5.07 13.33
CA THR A 83 -16.92 4.01 13.82
C THR A 83 -16.25 2.63 13.67
N ALA A 84 -16.84 1.61 14.26
CA ALA A 84 -16.47 0.21 14.05
C ALA A 84 -17.38 -0.51 13.04
N ASP A 85 -18.41 0.18 12.56
CA ASP A 85 -19.34 -0.35 11.56
C ASP A 85 -18.73 -0.19 10.17
N ARG A 86 -18.66 -1.27 9.41
CA ARG A 86 -18.16 -1.23 8.03
C ARG A 86 -19.17 -0.70 7.01
N ALA A 87 -20.44 -0.60 7.40
CA ALA A 87 -21.50 -0.17 6.49
C ALA A 87 -21.42 1.34 6.16
N ASP A 88 -20.73 2.13 7.00
CA ASP A 88 -20.52 3.56 6.80
C ASP A 88 -19.12 3.92 6.30
N ASP A 89 -18.26 2.91 6.05
CA ASP A 89 -16.93 3.13 5.50
C ASP A 89 -16.99 3.74 4.09
N LEU A 90 -16.14 4.72 3.84
CA LEU A 90 -16.07 5.43 2.57
C LEU A 90 -14.66 5.34 1.98
N ILE A 91 -14.58 5.11 0.67
CA ILE A 91 -13.28 5.19 -0.02
C ILE A 91 -12.77 6.63 0.04
N THR A 92 -11.53 6.80 0.50
CA THR A 92 -10.93 8.14 0.60
C THR A 92 -10.78 8.78 -0.78
N SER A 93 -10.96 10.09 -0.82
CA SER A 93 -10.87 10.84 -2.07
C SER A 93 -9.47 10.81 -2.72
N PHE A 94 -8.43 10.65 -1.90
CA PHE A 94 -7.05 10.59 -2.39
C PHE A 94 -6.64 9.21 -2.90
N SER A 95 -7.34 8.12 -2.51
CA SER A 95 -6.96 6.77 -2.93
C SER A 95 -6.96 6.64 -4.44
N SER A 96 -5.83 6.21 -5.02
CA SER A 96 -5.74 5.96 -6.46
C SER A 96 -6.72 4.88 -6.89
N ARG A 97 -7.25 5.04 -8.10
CA ARG A 97 -8.26 4.17 -8.72
C ARG A 97 -7.78 3.67 -10.08
N GLY A 98 -8.14 2.43 -10.39
CA GLY A 98 -7.93 1.84 -11.70
C GLY A 98 -8.93 2.35 -12.77
N PRO A 99 -9.01 1.64 -13.89
CA PRO A 99 -8.14 0.53 -14.30
C PRO A 99 -6.70 0.99 -14.51
N THR A 100 -5.73 0.06 -14.45
CA THR A 100 -4.34 0.38 -14.76
C THR A 100 -4.20 0.83 -16.21
N ARG A 101 -3.24 1.74 -16.48
CA ARG A 101 -3.05 2.36 -17.81
C ARG A 101 -1.66 2.13 -18.37
N GLY A 102 -0.86 1.29 -17.70
CA GLY A 102 0.44 0.89 -18.20
C GLY A 102 0.36 0.29 -19.60
N SER A 103 1.32 0.58 -20.43
CA SER A 103 1.33 0.07 -21.81
C SER A 103 2.75 -0.16 -22.31
N PHE A 104 2.87 -0.96 -23.35
CA PHE A 104 4.09 -1.07 -24.15
C PHE A 104 3.73 -1.35 -25.61
N THR A 105 4.68 -1.04 -26.50
CA THR A 105 4.52 -1.26 -27.92
C THR A 105 5.45 -2.40 -28.37
N PHE A 106 4.88 -3.41 -28.99
CA PHE A 106 5.62 -4.51 -29.60
C PHE A 106 6.46 -4.03 -30.79
N ALA A 107 7.46 -4.82 -31.18
CA ALA A 107 8.25 -4.56 -32.39
C ALA A 107 7.38 -4.51 -33.68
N SER A 108 6.23 -5.17 -33.68
CA SER A 108 5.24 -5.10 -34.74
C SER A 108 4.50 -3.76 -34.85
N GLY A 109 4.69 -2.83 -33.89
CA GLY A 109 3.94 -1.58 -33.78
C GLY A 109 2.62 -1.69 -33.02
N ASN A 110 2.16 -2.88 -32.67
CA ASN A 110 0.95 -3.06 -31.87
C ASN A 110 1.17 -2.61 -30.43
N ARG A 111 0.21 -1.84 -29.87
CA ARG A 111 0.24 -1.37 -28.49
C ARG A 111 -0.59 -2.29 -27.60
N TRP A 112 -0.01 -2.70 -26.50
CA TRP A 112 -0.68 -3.37 -25.38
C TRP A 112 -0.98 -2.37 -24.29
N THR A 113 -2.16 -2.47 -23.67
CA THR A 113 -2.53 -1.69 -22.47
C THR A 113 -3.06 -2.65 -21.42
N ASP A 114 -2.59 -2.49 -20.18
CA ASP A 114 -2.86 -3.44 -19.11
C ASP A 114 -4.33 -3.54 -18.72
N ASN A 115 -5.02 -2.42 -18.52
CA ASN A 115 -6.45 -2.33 -18.18
C ASN A 115 -6.92 -3.26 -17.03
N LEU A 116 -6.08 -3.44 -16.01
CA LEU A 116 -6.40 -4.27 -14.86
C LEU A 116 -7.27 -3.52 -13.86
N ILE A 117 -8.24 -4.21 -13.25
CA ILE A 117 -9.00 -3.67 -12.13
C ILE A 117 -8.09 -3.67 -10.90
N LYS A 118 -7.83 -2.49 -10.36
CA LYS A 118 -7.03 -2.22 -9.15
C LYS A 118 -7.61 -1.00 -8.43
N PRO A 119 -7.45 -0.85 -7.10
CA PRO A 119 -6.77 -1.78 -6.18
C PRO A 119 -7.54 -3.09 -6.02
N ASP A 120 -6.92 -4.10 -5.40
CA ASP A 120 -7.54 -5.39 -5.12
C ASP A 120 -8.55 -5.31 -3.97
N LEU A 121 -8.24 -4.49 -2.98
CA LEU A 121 -9.06 -4.23 -1.79
C LEU A 121 -8.71 -2.86 -1.20
N VAL A 122 -9.48 -2.42 -0.22
CA VAL A 122 -9.21 -1.23 0.60
C VAL A 122 -9.00 -1.63 2.05
N ALA A 123 -8.31 -0.78 2.80
CA ALA A 123 -8.13 -0.93 4.24
C ALA A 123 -8.03 0.45 4.89
N PRO A 124 -8.20 0.55 6.23
CA PRO A 124 -8.11 1.80 6.96
C PRO A 124 -6.85 2.60 6.61
N GLY A 125 -7.07 3.77 6.01
CA GLY A 125 -5.99 4.61 5.52
C GLY A 125 -6.22 6.10 5.74
N ASN A 126 -7.25 6.49 6.49
CA ASN A 126 -7.53 7.89 6.81
C ASN A 126 -7.47 8.13 8.31
N LYS A 127 -6.59 9.07 8.73
CA LYS A 127 -6.40 9.46 10.13
C LYS A 127 -6.09 8.27 11.05
N VAL A 128 -5.29 7.34 10.56
CA VAL A 128 -4.88 6.16 11.32
C VAL A 128 -3.84 6.55 12.36
N LEU A 129 -4.11 6.17 13.61
CA LEU A 129 -3.16 6.36 14.69
C LEU A 129 -2.05 5.33 14.59
N THR A 130 -0.82 5.78 14.52
CA THR A 130 0.35 4.94 14.36
C THR A 130 1.50 5.38 15.26
N ALA A 131 2.46 4.48 15.49
CA ALA A 131 3.69 4.83 16.18
C ALA A 131 4.54 5.78 15.32
N SER A 132 5.06 6.81 15.95
CA SER A 132 6.06 7.69 15.38
C SER A 132 7.45 7.21 15.75
N ALA A 133 8.44 7.48 14.90
CA ALA A 133 9.82 7.33 15.30
C ALA A 133 10.13 8.29 16.44
N ALA A 134 10.74 7.77 17.54
CA ALA A 134 11.25 8.62 18.59
C ALA A 134 12.51 9.36 18.13
N ASP A 135 12.78 10.52 18.74
CA ASP A 135 14.06 11.18 18.56
C ASP A 135 15.17 10.26 19.04
N SER A 136 16.15 10.01 18.22
CA SER A 136 17.26 9.11 18.54
C SER A 136 18.59 9.81 18.31
N GLY A 137 19.42 9.83 19.36
CA GLY A 137 20.77 10.38 19.26
C GLY A 137 20.84 11.86 18.87
N GLY A 138 19.85 12.67 19.25
CA GLY A 138 19.76 14.09 18.89
C GLY A 138 19.27 14.37 17.48
N ILE A 139 18.82 13.34 16.74
CA ILE A 139 18.18 13.50 15.44
C ILE A 139 16.66 13.57 15.68
N PRO A 140 16.02 14.73 15.46
CA PRO A 140 14.60 14.88 15.68
C PRO A 140 13.81 14.09 14.64
N ASN A 141 12.61 13.63 15.02
CA ASN A 141 11.64 13.12 14.06
C ASN A 141 11.24 14.25 13.10
N LEU A 142 11.81 14.24 11.89
CA LEU A 142 11.64 15.31 10.91
C LEU A 142 10.17 15.53 10.55
N LEU A 143 9.35 14.46 10.45
CA LEU A 143 7.94 14.59 10.11
C LEU A 143 7.16 15.24 11.26
N ALA A 144 7.40 14.85 12.49
CA ALA A 144 6.78 15.42 13.67
C ALA A 144 7.20 16.89 13.91
N SER A 145 8.47 17.23 13.67
CA SER A 145 8.97 18.59 13.81
C SER A 145 8.47 19.53 12.71
N THR A 146 8.31 19.01 11.49
CA THR A 146 7.81 19.79 10.34
C THR A 146 6.29 19.99 10.42
N TYR A 147 5.56 18.97 10.89
CA TYR A 147 4.10 18.96 10.98
C TYR A 147 3.61 18.58 12.38
N PRO A 148 3.75 19.46 13.39
CA PRO A 148 3.40 19.16 14.79
C PRO A 148 1.94 18.73 14.97
N VAL A 149 1.04 19.17 14.10
CA VAL A 149 -0.38 18.78 14.14
C VAL A 149 -0.57 17.27 14.02
N LEU A 150 0.32 16.55 13.37
CA LEU A 150 0.24 15.11 13.24
C LEU A 150 0.43 14.37 14.57
N THR A 151 1.08 15.00 15.54
CA THR A 151 1.33 14.43 16.87
C THR A 151 0.29 14.85 17.91
N GLN A 152 -0.68 15.71 17.52
CA GLN A 152 -1.79 16.13 18.37
C GLN A 152 -2.89 15.07 18.34
N VAL A 153 -2.72 14.02 19.12
CA VAL A 153 -3.66 12.90 19.19
C VAL A 153 -4.60 13.09 20.36
N SER A 154 -5.91 13.26 20.06
CA SER A 154 -6.94 13.40 21.10
C SER A 154 -7.11 12.08 21.87
N GLY A 155 -7.20 12.16 23.19
CA GLY A 155 -7.58 11.03 24.03
C GLY A 155 -6.47 10.02 24.35
N ALA A 156 -5.24 10.22 23.88
CA ALA A 156 -4.08 9.40 24.24
C ALA A 156 -3.10 10.21 25.10
N ALA A 157 -2.89 9.80 26.34
CA ALA A 157 -1.76 10.31 27.12
C ALA A 157 -0.48 9.74 26.49
N GLN A 158 0.37 10.62 25.95
CA GLN A 158 1.67 10.22 25.42
C GLN A 158 2.71 10.32 26.50
N ALA A 159 3.37 9.22 26.84
CA ALA A 159 4.53 9.24 27.73
C ALA A 159 5.69 9.96 27.02
N GLN A 160 6.54 10.61 27.79
CA GLN A 160 7.71 11.31 27.27
C GLN A 160 8.59 10.33 26.47
N GLY A 161 8.84 10.61 25.19
CA GLY A 161 9.58 9.74 24.28
C GLY A 161 8.78 8.67 23.52
N GLN A 162 7.48 8.53 23.79
CA GLN A 162 6.57 7.71 22.99
C GLN A 162 5.66 8.64 22.21
N VAL A 163 5.95 8.86 20.95
CA VAL A 163 5.16 9.74 20.11
C VAL A 163 4.26 8.91 19.21
N LEU A 164 2.96 9.08 19.39
CA LEU A 164 1.96 8.63 18.42
C LEU A 164 1.73 9.74 17.41
N MET A 165 1.42 9.37 16.19
CA MET A 165 1.02 10.33 15.17
C MET A 165 -0.12 9.80 14.32
N THR A 166 -0.91 10.72 13.79
CA THR A 166 -2.03 10.41 12.89
C THR A 166 -1.59 10.59 11.45
N LEU A 167 -1.66 9.53 10.67
CA LEU A 167 -1.29 9.55 9.25
C LEU A 167 -2.46 9.15 8.36
N SER A 168 -2.44 9.66 7.12
CA SER A 168 -3.37 9.26 6.07
C SER A 168 -2.61 8.91 4.80
N GLY A 169 -3.10 7.90 4.07
CA GLY A 169 -2.52 7.45 2.82
C GLY A 169 -2.73 5.96 2.57
N THR A 170 -2.69 5.55 1.33
CA THR A 170 -2.65 4.12 0.95
C THR A 170 -1.39 3.43 1.49
N SER A 171 -0.34 4.21 1.79
CA SER A 171 0.88 3.73 2.45
C SER A 171 0.66 3.34 3.92
N VAL A 172 -0.45 3.80 4.53
CA VAL A 172 -0.86 3.42 5.89
C VAL A 172 -1.83 2.25 5.86
N ALA A 173 -2.65 2.15 4.80
CA ALA A 173 -3.56 1.04 4.59
C ALA A 173 -2.83 -0.27 4.25
N ALA A 174 -1.80 -0.21 3.41
CA ALA A 174 -1.05 -1.38 2.98
C ALA A 174 -0.44 -2.22 4.13
N PRO A 175 0.19 -1.63 5.17
CA PRO A 175 0.70 -2.39 6.30
C PRO A 175 -0.36 -3.17 7.08
N ALA A 176 -1.60 -2.67 7.17
CA ALA A 176 -2.70 -3.39 7.82
C ALA A 176 -2.99 -4.71 7.09
N VAL A 177 -3.04 -4.66 5.75
CA VAL A 177 -3.21 -5.85 4.91
C VAL A 177 -2.00 -6.78 4.98
N ALA A 178 -0.79 -6.24 5.04
CA ALA A 178 0.42 -7.04 5.23
C ALA A 178 0.40 -7.77 6.59
N GLY A 179 -0.09 -7.12 7.63
CA GLY A 179 -0.33 -7.73 8.95
C GLY A 179 -1.36 -8.86 8.89
N ALA A 180 -2.49 -8.64 8.19
CA ALA A 180 -3.51 -9.68 7.98
C ALA A 180 -2.94 -10.89 7.21
N ALA A 181 -2.14 -10.65 6.18
CA ALA A 181 -1.44 -11.72 5.45
C ALA A 181 -0.49 -12.52 6.35
N ALA A 182 0.22 -11.84 7.27
CA ALA A 182 1.10 -12.49 8.22
C ALA A 182 0.33 -13.38 9.21
N VAL A 183 -0.84 -12.93 9.70
CA VAL A 183 -1.71 -13.71 10.57
C VAL A 183 -2.25 -14.95 9.84
N LEU A 184 -2.67 -14.82 8.58
CA LEU A 184 -3.10 -15.97 7.77
C LEU A 184 -1.98 -17.00 7.61
N LEU A 185 -0.75 -16.54 7.34
CA LEU A 185 0.42 -17.42 7.24
C LEU A 185 0.80 -18.05 8.58
N GLN A 186 0.58 -17.36 9.70
CA GLN A 186 0.78 -17.92 11.03
C GLN A 186 -0.21 -19.06 11.30
N ALA A 187 -1.48 -18.85 10.96
CA ALA A 187 -2.53 -19.85 11.12
C ALA A 187 -2.35 -21.05 10.18
N ASN A 188 -1.87 -20.82 8.97
CA ASN A 188 -1.58 -21.87 7.97
C ASN A 188 -0.30 -21.56 7.18
N PRO A 189 0.86 -22.04 7.64
CA PRO A 189 2.15 -21.79 7.01
C PRO A 189 2.29 -22.29 5.56
N GLY A 190 1.41 -23.20 5.13
CA GLY A 190 1.40 -23.76 3.77
C GLY A 190 0.72 -22.89 2.72
N LEU A 191 0.09 -21.77 3.11
CA LEU A 191 -0.56 -20.88 2.15
C LEU A 191 0.47 -20.25 1.20
N THR A 192 0.09 -20.18 -0.08
CA THR A 192 0.87 -19.54 -1.13
C THR A 192 0.42 -18.08 -1.33
N PRO A 193 1.27 -17.19 -1.91
CA PRO A 193 0.88 -15.81 -2.15
C PRO A 193 -0.43 -15.63 -2.93
N PRO A 194 -0.73 -16.40 -4.01
CA PRO A 194 -2.01 -16.31 -4.71
C PRO A 194 -3.21 -16.70 -3.84
N LEU A 195 -3.06 -17.70 -2.95
CA LEU A 195 -4.13 -18.10 -2.03
C LEU A 195 -4.39 -17.03 -0.98
N ILE A 196 -3.34 -16.45 -0.40
CA ILE A 196 -3.47 -15.31 0.52
C ILE A 196 -4.20 -14.16 -0.16
N LYS A 197 -3.81 -13.82 -1.39
CA LYS A 197 -4.47 -12.77 -2.16
C LYS A 197 -5.98 -13.07 -2.34
N ALA A 198 -6.32 -14.27 -2.76
CA ALA A 198 -7.72 -14.68 -2.97
C ALA A 198 -8.54 -14.72 -1.67
N MET A 199 -7.91 -14.98 -0.52
CA MET A 199 -8.58 -15.00 0.79
C MET A 199 -8.85 -13.60 1.34
N LEU A 200 -8.07 -12.60 0.92
CA LEU A 200 -8.21 -11.21 1.38
C LEU A 200 -9.15 -10.38 0.49
N GLN A 201 -9.43 -10.81 -0.73
CA GLN A 201 -10.38 -10.20 -1.67
C GLN A 201 -11.82 -10.66 -1.38
#